data_3ae0141b2190329c0464216ca86c2576
#
_entry.id   3ae0141b2190329c0464216ca86c2576
#
_cell.length_a   1.000
_cell.length_b   1.000
_cell.length_c   1.000
_cell.angle_alpha   90.00
_cell.angle_beta   90.00
_cell.angle_gamma   90.00
#
_symmetry.space_group_name_H-M   'P 1'
#
loop_
_entity.id
_entity.type
_entity.pdbx_description
1 polymer ?
#
loop_
_entity_poly.entity_id
_entity_poly.type
_entity_poly.pdbx_seq_one_letter_code
_entity_poly.pdbx_strand_id
1 'polypeptide(L)'
;MIAARLKQYLPGSSIALLEAGPNAVDHPGVNDVSDPLDWSTHFREGLMVDYSTTPQVHLDNREILNPAGRLLSGSSGVNVGMWMRASSADLDVLAEKAGSDRFTYRNMEKYYKRVETHFDTTSHSARYGFEGLVHTVGGREYPLREPI
;
A
#
# COMPACT_ATOMS: atom_id res chain seq x y z
N MET A 1 3.11 9.55 2.99
CA MET A 1 4.40 9.56 2.24
C MET A 1 4.59 10.81 1.39
N ILE A 2 3.66 11.17 0.50
CA ILE A 2 3.80 12.35 -0.41
C ILE A 2 4.02 13.65 0.38
N ALA A 3 3.21 13.97 1.38
CA ALA A 3 3.35 15.18 2.19
C ALA A 3 4.72 15.28 2.88
N ALA A 4 5.23 14.16 3.42
CA ALA A 4 6.55 14.11 4.05
C ALA A 4 7.67 14.40 3.02
N ARG A 5 7.57 13.84 1.82
CA ARG A 5 8.56 14.11 0.76
C ARG A 5 8.47 15.54 0.24
N LEU A 6 7.25 16.06 0.06
CA LEU A 6 7.08 17.47 -0.32
C LEU A 6 7.72 18.40 0.73
N LYS A 7 7.53 18.13 2.02
CA LYS A 7 8.16 18.95 3.08
C LYS A 7 9.69 18.90 3.03
N GLN A 8 10.26 17.75 2.70
CA GLN A 8 11.73 17.62 2.51
C GLN A 8 12.25 18.44 1.35
N TYR A 9 11.53 18.42 0.22
CA TYR A 9 11.98 19.13 -1.00
C TYR A 9 11.59 20.60 -1.04
N LEU A 10 10.57 20.99 -0.27
CA LEU A 10 10.02 22.35 -0.20
C LEU A 10 9.95 22.81 1.26
N PRO A 11 11.08 22.97 1.95
CA PRO A 11 11.10 23.23 3.40
C PRO A 11 10.43 24.57 3.78
N GLY A 12 10.42 25.54 2.89
CA GLY A 12 9.76 26.85 3.07
C GLY A 12 8.25 26.84 2.86
N SER A 13 7.68 25.75 2.33
CA SER A 13 6.25 25.69 2.02
C SER A 13 5.41 25.20 3.20
N SER A 14 4.21 25.74 3.35
CA SER A 14 3.16 25.15 4.19
C SER A 14 2.47 24.05 3.44
N ILE A 15 2.28 22.89 4.11
CA ILE A 15 1.61 21.73 3.54
C ILE A 15 0.47 21.37 4.45
N ALA A 16 -0.75 21.33 3.90
CA ALA A 16 -1.94 20.83 4.60
C ALA A 16 -2.29 19.44 4.07
N LEU A 17 -2.55 18.51 4.98
CA LEU A 17 -3.07 17.19 4.68
C LEU A 17 -4.53 17.15 5.13
N LEU A 18 -5.46 17.01 4.18
CA LEU A 18 -6.90 16.92 4.45
C LEU A 18 -7.31 15.45 4.39
N GLU A 19 -7.96 14.98 5.46
CA GLU A 19 -8.46 13.62 5.59
C GLU A 19 -9.90 13.66 6.12
N ALA A 20 -10.81 12.91 5.50
CA ALA A 20 -12.21 12.83 5.91
C ALA A 20 -12.46 11.85 7.07
N GLY A 21 -11.51 10.94 7.31
CA GLY A 21 -11.59 9.92 8.34
C GLY A 21 -10.83 10.29 9.61
N PRO A 22 -10.85 9.41 10.61
CA PRO A 22 -10.16 9.64 11.87
C PRO A 22 -8.63 9.51 11.73
N ASN A 23 -7.91 10.08 12.70
CA ASN A 23 -6.53 9.68 12.96
C ASN A 23 -6.54 8.37 13.75
N ALA A 24 -6.25 7.27 13.07
CA ALA A 24 -6.25 5.94 13.65
C ALA A 24 -4.84 5.41 13.95
N VAL A 25 -3.89 6.30 14.23
CA VAL A 25 -2.47 5.91 14.45
C VAL A 25 -2.29 4.97 15.65
N ASP A 26 -3.11 5.11 16.68
CA ASP A 26 -3.08 4.26 17.88
C ASP A 26 -4.18 3.20 17.89
N HIS A 27 -4.87 3.00 16.76
CA HIS A 27 -5.99 2.08 16.69
C HIS A 27 -5.48 0.63 16.61
N PRO A 28 -5.90 -0.28 17.54
CA PRO A 28 -5.41 -1.65 17.56
C PRO A 28 -5.61 -2.39 16.23
N GLY A 29 -6.79 -2.30 15.63
CA GLY A 29 -7.11 -2.97 14.37
C GLY A 29 -6.32 -2.44 13.16
N VAL A 30 -5.65 -1.28 13.27
CA VAL A 30 -4.77 -0.73 12.24
C VAL A 30 -3.32 -1.17 12.47
N ASN A 31 -2.92 -1.29 13.73
CA ASN A 31 -1.53 -1.58 14.11
C ASN A 31 -1.28 -3.08 14.33
N ASP A 32 -2.31 -3.85 14.63
CA ASP A 32 -2.19 -5.30 14.79
C ASP A 32 -2.33 -6.01 13.44
N VAL A 33 -1.19 -6.30 12.85
CA VAL A 33 -1.12 -7.06 11.58
C VAL A 33 -1.32 -8.57 11.76
N SER A 34 -1.63 -9.05 12.97
CA SER A 34 -1.84 -10.47 13.26
C SER A 34 -3.14 -11.02 12.66
N ASP A 35 -4.12 -10.15 12.42
CA ASP A 35 -5.35 -10.51 11.69
C ASP A 35 -5.65 -9.48 10.58
N PRO A 36 -4.88 -9.53 9.49
CA PRO A 36 -4.99 -8.56 8.40
C PRO A 36 -6.30 -8.69 7.59
N LEU A 37 -7.10 -9.73 7.85
CA LEU A 37 -8.33 -10.02 7.10
C LEU A 37 -9.59 -9.59 7.84
N ASP A 38 -9.50 -9.00 9.02
CA ASP A 38 -10.68 -8.52 9.76
C ASP A 38 -11.22 -7.19 9.20
N TRP A 39 -11.59 -7.21 7.93
CA TRP A 39 -12.24 -6.07 7.28
C TRP A 39 -13.59 -5.72 7.91
N SER A 40 -14.27 -6.70 8.48
CA SER A 40 -15.58 -6.48 9.11
C SER A 40 -15.50 -5.51 10.27
N THR A 41 -14.44 -5.58 11.04
CA THR A 41 -14.14 -4.63 12.12
C THR A 41 -13.85 -3.24 11.55
N HIS A 42 -13.02 -3.13 10.51
CA HIS A 42 -12.72 -1.83 9.90
C HIS A 42 -13.98 -1.13 9.35
N PHE A 43 -14.91 -1.86 8.75
CA PHE A 43 -16.19 -1.29 8.31
C PHE A 43 -17.06 -0.85 9.50
N ARG A 44 -17.20 -1.69 10.51
CA ARG A 44 -18.02 -1.42 11.70
C ARG A 44 -17.54 -0.19 12.47
N GLU A 45 -16.24 0.03 12.50
CA GLU A 45 -15.59 1.16 13.19
C GLU A 45 -15.46 2.41 12.32
N GLY A 46 -15.98 2.36 11.09
CA GLY A 46 -16.01 3.51 10.19
C GLY A 46 -14.65 3.89 9.59
N LEU A 47 -13.68 2.98 9.66
CA LEU A 47 -12.34 3.14 9.05
C LEU A 47 -12.35 2.86 7.55
N MET A 48 -13.42 2.28 7.05
CA MET A 48 -13.63 2.00 5.62
C MET A 48 -14.95 2.56 5.16
N VAL A 49 -15.03 2.86 3.90
CA VAL A 49 -16.24 3.25 3.19
C VAL A 49 -16.38 2.36 1.95
N ASP A 50 -17.64 2.04 1.66
CA ASP A 50 -17.98 1.27 0.48
C ASP A 50 -18.41 2.18 -0.65
N TYR A 51 -17.81 1.98 -1.80
CA TYR A 51 -18.18 2.60 -3.08
C TYR A 51 -18.66 1.50 -4.01
N SER A 52 -19.96 1.24 -4.06
CA SER A 52 -20.50 0.33 -5.07
C SER A 52 -20.34 0.92 -6.47
N THR A 53 -19.98 0.09 -7.41
CA THR A 53 -19.95 0.48 -8.83
C THR A 53 -21.38 0.68 -9.32
N THR A 54 -21.54 1.42 -10.41
CA THR A 54 -22.79 1.33 -11.20
C THR A 54 -22.91 -0.08 -11.78
N PRO A 55 -24.14 -0.52 -12.12
CA PRO A 55 -24.33 -1.82 -12.76
C PRO A 55 -23.42 -2.02 -13.97
N GLN A 56 -22.69 -3.11 -13.98
CA GLN A 56 -21.69 -3.44 -15.00
C GLN A 56 -22.33 -4.33 -16.07
N VAL A 57 -22.63 -3.77 -17.24
CA VAL A 57 -23.35 -4.47 -18.32
C VAL A 57 -22.67 -5.79 -18.72
N HIS A 58 -21.33 -5.81 -18.80
CA HIS A 58 -20.57 -7.00 -19.15
C HIS A 58 -20.37 -8.02 -18.02
N LEU A 59 -20.94 -7.75 -16.85
CA LEU A 59 -20.90 -8.60 -15.67
C LEU A 59 -22.31 -8.89 -15.15
N ASP A 60 -23.25 -9.14 -16.02
CA ASP A 60 -24.67 -9.42 -15.74
C ASP A 60 -25.34 -8.30 -14.90
N ASN A 61 -25.02 -7.07 -15.19
CA ASN A 61 -25.47 -5.87 -14.46
C ASN A 61 -25.20 -5.90 -12.94
N ARG A 62 -24.19 -6.65 -12.49
CA ARG A 62 -23.81 -6.66 -11.08
C ARG A 62 -23.21 -5.33 -10.65
N GLU A 63 -23.58 -4.91 -9.48
CA GLU A 63 -22.88 -3.88 -8.73
C GLU A 63 -21.77 -4.57 -7.92
N ILE A 64 -20.57 -4.02 -7.95
CA ILE A 64 -19.40 -4.57 -7.29
C ILE A 64 -19.01 -3.65 -6.16
N LEU A 65 -18.85 -4.22 -4.98
CA LEU A 65 -18.31 -3.54 -3.82
C LEU A 65 -16.87 -3.12 -4.08
N ASN A 66 -16.56 -1.84 -3.89
CA ASN A 66 -15.21 -1.28 -4.06
C ASN A 66 -14.81 -0.52 -2.78
N PRO A 67 -14.43 -1.24 -1.72
CA PRO A 67 -14.12 -0.63 -0.43
C PRO A 67 -12.83 0.19 -0.49
N ALA A 68 -12.80 1.28 0.26
CA ALA A 68 -11.63 2.13 0.43
C ALA A 68 -11.47 2.55 1.89
N GLY A 69 -10.22 2.73 2.33
CA GLY A 69 -9.93 3.25 3.65
C GLY A 69 -10.33 4.72 3.78
N ARG A 70 -10.94 5.06 4.90
CA ARG A 70 -11.31 6.41 5.31
C ARG A 70 -10.68 6.73 6.66
N LEU A 71 -9.38 6.98 6.66
CA LEU A 71 -8.57 7.30 7.83
C LEU A 71 -7.27 7.96 7.40
N LEU A 72 -6.57 8.58 8.35
CA LEU A 72 -5.22 9.11 8.10
C LEU A 72 -4.28 7.97 7.69
N SER A 73 -3.85 7.92 6.49
CA SER A 73 -3.09 6.94 5.71
C SER A 73 -3.90 6.31 4.55
N GLY A 74 -5.24 6.52 4.52
CA GLY A 74 -6.10 5.96 3.49
C GLY A 74 -6.10 4.43 3.52
N SER A 75 -6.27 3.79 2.36
CA SER A 75 -6.35 2.34 2.26
C SER A 75 -5.08 1.60 2.72
N SER A 76 -3.96 2.30 2.90
CA SER A 76 -2.75 1.68 3.49
C SER A 76 -2.93 1.28 4.95
N GLY A 77 -3.85 1.91 5.69
CA GLY A 77 -4.14 1.58 7.09
C GLY A 77 -5.10 0.41 7.27
N VAL A 78 -5.76 -0.04 6.20
CA VAL A 78 -6.78 -1.11 6.25
C VAL A 78 -6.54 -2.18 5.18
N ASN A 79 -5.39 -2.20 4.55
CA ASN A 79 -5.00 -3.25 3.62
C ASN A 79 -4.59 -4.53 4.37
N VAL A 80 -4.37 -5.59 3.63
CA VAL A 80 -3.96 -6.90 4.20
C VAL A 80 -2.44 -7.02 4.41
N GLY A 81 -1.72 -5.91 4.39
CA GLY A 81 -0.28 -5.88 4.65
C GLY A 81 0.61 -6.48 3.56
N MET A 82 0.06 -6.88 2.43
CA MET A 82 0.87 -7.44 1.34
C MET A 82 1.65 -6.33 0.63
N TRP A 83 2.96 -6.51 0.58
CA TRP A 83 3.85 -5.68 -0.21
C TRP A 83 4.24 -6.42 -1.50
N MET A 84 3.78 -5.93 -2.62
CA MET A 84 4.12 -6.49 -3.93
C MET A 84 4.70 -5.41 -4.84
N ARG A 85 5.73 -5.76 -5.57
CA ARG A 85 6.21 -4.96 -6.69
C ARG A 85 5.51 -5.42 -7.96
N ALA A 86 5.20 -4.49 -8.85
CA ALA A 86 4.71 -4.86 -10.17
C ALA A 86 5.74 -5.74 -10.90
N SER A 87 5.27 -6.67 -11.70
CA SER A 87 6.16 -7.51 -12.50
C SER A 87 6.90 -6.68 -13.57
N SER A 88 8.04 -7.18 -14.03
CA SER A 88 8.75 -6.51 -15.13
C SER A 88 7.89 -6.43 -16.39
N ALA A 89 7.15 -7.49 -16.69
CA ALA A 89 6.27 -7.53 -17.86
C ALA A 89 5.16 -6.48 -17.79
N ASP A 90 4.52 -6.31 -16.62
CA ASP A 90 3.44 -5.31 -16.46
C ASP A 90 3.97 -3.88 -16.61
N LEU A 91 5.14 -3.60 -16.03
CA LEU A 91 5.75 -2.28 -16.13
C LEU A 91 6.26 -1.98 -17.54
N ASP A 92 6.77 -2.97 -18.25
CA ASP A 92 7.22 -2.78 -19.63
C ASP A 92 6.02 -2.54 -20.57
N VAL A 93 4.89 -3.22 -20.37
CA VAL A 93 3.62 -2.91 -21.06
C VAL A 93 3.12 -1.51 -20.72
N LEU A 94 3.21 -1.10 -19.46
CA LEU A 94 2.85 0.25 -19.06
C LEU A 94 3.73 1.30 -19.74
N ALA A 95 5.04 1.05 -19.82
CA ALA A 95 6.00 1.94 -20.48
C ALA A 95 5.69 2.09 -21.97
N GLU A 96 5.38 0.98 -22.65
CA GLU A 96 4.96 0.98 -24.05
C GLU A 96 3.69 1.82 -24.25
N LYS A 97 2.64 1.56 -23.47
CA LYS A 97 1.37 2.30 -23.56
C LYS A 97 1.51 3.78 -23.22
N ALA A 98 2.38 4.13 -22.29
CA ALA A 98 2.66 5.51 -21.89
C ALA A 98 3.61 6.22 -22.86
N GLY A 99 4.23 5.50 -23.82
CA GLY A 99 5.25 6.06 -24.70
C GLY A 99 6.48 6.57 -23.93
N SER A 100 6.83 5.95 -22.79
CA SER A 100 7.88 6.44 -21.91
C SER A 100 8.59 5.31 -21.18
N ASP A 101 9.89 5.21 -21.38
CA ASP A 101 10.76 4.24 -20.72
C ASP A 101 10.91 4.47 -19.20
N ARG A 102 10.48 5.63 -18.71
CA ARG A 102 10.46 5.96 -17.28
C ARG A 102 9.72 4.91 -16.44
N PHE A 103 8.73 4.24 -17.02
CA PHE A 103 7.88 3.25 -16.37
C PHE A 103 8.37 1.81 -16.56
N THR A 104 9.48 1.57 -17.27
CA THR A 104 10.06 0.22 -17.34
C THR A 104 10.49 -0.27 -15.94
N TYR A 105 10.45 -1.58 -15.73
CA TYR A 105 10.91 -2.16 -14.45
C TYR A 105 12.32 -1.68 -14.08
N ARG A 106 13.24 -1.67 -15.04
CA ARG A 106 14.62 -1.20 -14.85
C ARG A 106 14.70 0.21 -14.27
N ASN A 107 13.83 1.11 -14.72
CA ASN A 107 13.82 2.49 -14.26
C ASN A 107 13.01 2.69 -12.98
N MET A 108 12.04 1.80 -12.70
CA MET A 108 11.22 1.84 -11.49
C MET A 108 11.86 1.14 -10.29
N GLU A 109 12.71 0.16 -10.49
CA GLU A 109 13.33 -0.65 -9.43
C GLU A 109 14.00 0.20 -8.34
N LYS A 110 14.72 1.24 -8.72
CA LYS A 110 15.37 2.17 -7.78
C LYS A 110 14.38 2.87 -6.84
N TYR A 111 13.15 3.12 -7.29
CA TYR A 111 12.12 3.74 -6.46
C TYR A 111 11.51 2.73 -5.49
N TYR A 112 11.31 1.47 -5.89
CA TYR A 112 10.91 0.40 -4.98
C TYR A 112 11.94 0.23 -3.86
N LYS A 113 13.22 0.10 -4.20
CA LYS A 113 14.31 -0.01 -3.22
C LYS A 113 14.37 1.19 -2.27
N ARG A 114 14.10 2.38 -2.76
CA ARG A 114 14.13 3.61 -1.98
C ARG A 114 12.97 3.73 -0.98
N VAL A 115 11.89 3.00 -1.20
CA VAL A 115 10.70 3.04 -0.34
C VAL A 115 10.77 2.00 0.75
N GLU A 116 11.40 0.86 0.53
CA GLU A 116 11.40 -0.28 1.45
C GLU A 116 12.66 -0.40 2.29
N THR A 117 12.47 -0.99 3.48
CA THR A 117 13.54 -1.58 4.31
C THR A 117 13.21 -3.04 4.50
N HIS A 118 13.95 -3.91 3.82
CA HIS A 118 13.77 -5.35 3.93
C HIS A 118 14.39 -5.91 5.19
N PHE A 119 13.68 -6.81 5.86
CA PHE A 119 14.10 -7.39 7.14
C PHE A 119 15.37 -8.22 7.02
N ASP A 120 15.44 -9.08 6.00
CA ASP A 120 16.61 -9.96 5.79
C ASP A 120 17.73 -9.21 5.06
N THR A 121 18.68 -8.75 5.84
CA THR A 121 19.88 -8.07 5.32
C THR A 121 20.95 -9.01 4.80
N THR A 122 20.79 -10.33 5.01
CA THR A 122 21.83 -11.33 4.72
C THR A 122 21.66 -11.99 3.36
N SER A 123 20.41 -12.11 2.89
CA SER A 123 20.09 -12.76 1.63
C SER A 123 19.75 -11.78 0.52
N HIS A 124 20.50 -11.79 -0.56
CA HIS A 124 20.14 -11.14 -1.84
C HIS A 124 20.02 -9.61 -1.79
N SER A 125 20.93 -8.93 -1.14
CA SER A 125 21.00 -7.46 -1.00
C SER A 125 20.74 -6.68 -2.31
N ALA A 126 21.09 -7.23 -3.46
CA ALA A 126 20.89 -6.57 -4.75
C ALA A 126 19.41 -6.40 -5.15
N ARG A 127 18.50 -7.16 -4.57
CA ARG A 127 17.07 -7.14 -4.93
C ARG A 127 16.24 -6.19 -4.07
N TYR A 128 16.65 -5.93 -2.84
CA TYR A 128 15.87 -5.21 -1.83
C TYR A 128 16.44 -3.84 -1.52
N GLY A 129 15.61 -2.97 -0.93
CA GLY A 129 16.04 -1.72 -0.31
C GLY A 129 16.17 -1.89 1.19
N PHE A 130 17.03 -1.08 1.83
CA PHE A 130 17.34 -1.20 3.25
C PHE A 130 17.29 0.14 4.01
N GLU A 131 16.82 1.21 3.36
CA GLU A 131 16.80 2.56 3.92
C GLU A 131 15.45 3.26 3.74
N GLY A 132 14.43 2.53 3.30
CA GLY A 132 13.09 3.07 3.07
C GLY A 132 12.23 3.10 4.32
N LEU A 133 11.08 3.76 4.23
CA LEU A 133 10.15 3.91 5.36
C LEU A 133 9.20 2.70 5.53
N VAL A 134 9.10 1.84 4.53
CA VAL A 134 8.21 0.67 4.56
C VAL A 134 9.03 -0.56 4.91
N HIS A 135 8.81 -1.07 6.12
CA HIS A 135 9.44 -2.31 6.55
C HIS A 135 8.74 -3.50 5.92
N THR A 136 9.50 -4.35 5.23
CA THR A 136 9.00 -5.54 4.54
C THR A 136 9.69 -6.79 5.04
N VAL A 137 8.94 -7.89 5.11
CA VAL A 137 9.44 -9.22 5.49
C VAL A 137 9.09 -10.23 4.41
N GLY A 138 9.83 -11.33 4.33
CA GLY A 138 9.46 -12.46 3.47
C GLY A 138 8.22 -13.17 4.01
N GLY A 139 7.29 -13.57 3.13
CA GLY A 139 6.04 -14.22 3.54
C GLY A 139 6.22 -15.55 4.31
N ARG A 140 7.43 -16.13 4.28
CA ARG A 140 7.77 -17.34 5.06
C ARG A 140 8.26 -17.03 6.48
N GLU A 141 8.56 -15.79 6.77
CA GLU A 141 9.11 -15.32 8.04
C GLU A 141 8.04 -14.73 8.95
N TYR A 142 6.81 -14.67 8.46
CA TYR A 142 5.67 -14.31 9.28
C TYR A 142 5.45 -15.44 10.30
N PRO A 143 5.55 -15.18 11.61
CA PRO A 143 5.23 -16.19 12.59
C PRO A 143 3.77 -16.57 12.41
N LEU A 144 3.53 -17.72 11.78
CA LEU A 144 2.20 -18.32 11.81
C LEU A 144 1.87 -18.48 13.28
N ARG A 145 0.79 -17.85 13.77
CA ARG A 145 0.28 -18.14 15.10
C ARG A 145 0.08 -19.65 15.17
N GLU A 146 0.71 -20.30 16.14
CA GLU A 146 0.32 -21.66 16.46
C GLU A 146 -1.17 -21.65 16.78
N PRO A 147 -1.95 -22.59 16.23
CA PRO A 147 -3.36 -22.68 16.57
C PRO A 147 -3.47 -22.90 18.07
N ILE A 148 -4.23 -22.02 18.73
CA ILE A 148 -4.59 -22.14 20.15
C ILE A 148 -5.49 -23.36 20.32
#